data_4cc34e057871d105806bbc2de2f6a976
#
_entry.id   4cc34e057871d105806bbc2de2f6a976
#
_cell.length_a   1.000
_cell.length_b   1.000
_cell.length_c   1.000
_cell.angle_alpha   90.00
_cell.angle_beta   90.00
_cell.angle_gamma   90.00
#
_symmetry.space_group_name_H-M   'P 1'
#
loop_
_entity.id
_entity.type
_entity.pdbx_description
1 polymer ?
#
loop_
_entity_poly.entity_id
_entity_poly.type
_entity_poly.pdbx_seq_one_letter_code
_entity_poly.pdbx_strand_id
1 'polypeptide(L)' 'MKSYSSREVIHLLKADGWFEVNVVGSHHQFKHPTKKGRVTVK' A
#
# COMPACT_ATOMS: atom_id res chain seq x y z
N MET A 1 17.44 2.53 13.18
CA MET A 1 16.61 2.25 11.99
C MET A 1 15.23 2.89 12.16
N LYS A 2 14.79 3.60 11.15
CA LYS A 2 13.50 4.27 11.20
C LYS A 2 12.40 3.32 10.73
N SER A 3 11.35 3.20 11.53
CA SER A 3 10.20 2.40 11.15
C SER A 3 9.06 3.33 10.70
N TYR A 4 8.26 2.84 9.76
CA TYR A 4 7.14 3.61 9.22
C TYR A 4 5.83 3.10 9.79
N SER A 5 4.90 4.01 10.05
CA SER A 5 3.54 3.63 10.39
C SER A 5 2.82 3.15 9.12
N SER A 6 1.73 2.40 9.32
CA SER A 6 0.93 1.95 8.16
C SER A 6 0.45 3.13 7.33
N ARG A 7 0.08 4.23 7.99
CA ARG A 7 -0.35 5.45 7.31
C ARG A 7 0.73 6.00 6.40
N GLU A 8 1.98 6.04 6.90
CA GLU A 8 3.10 6.55 6.11
C GLU A 8 3.38 5.66 4.90
N VAL A 9 3.35 4.34 5.10
CA VAL A 9 3.56 3.40 4.01
C VAL A 9 2.49 3.56 2.94
N ILE A 10 1.23 3.67 3.36
CA ILE A 10 0.12 3.87 2.42
C ILE A 10 0.29 5.18 1.65
N HIS A 11 0.71 6.24 2.33
CA HIS A 11 0.95 7.52 1.68
C HIS A 11 2.04 7.41 0.62
N LEU A 12 3.13 6.71 0.94
CA LEU A 12 4.24 6.51 0.00
C LEU A 12 3.80 5.69 -1.21
N LEU A 13 2.99 4.65 -0.98
CA LEU A 13 2.47 3.83 -2.07
C LEU A 13 1.60 4.66 -3.02
N LYS A 14 0.70 5.45 -2.47
CA LYS A 14 -0.18 6.29 -3.30
C LYS A 14 0.62 7.32 -4.08
N ALA A 15 1.66 7.87 -3.49
CA ALA A 15 2.52 8.82 -4.17
C ALA A 15 3.26 8.17 -5.34
N ASP A 16 3.53 6.86 -5.26
CA ASP A 16 4.20 6.11 -6.32
C ASP A 16 3.21 5.60 -7.38
N GLY A 17 1.92 5.82 -7.21
CA GLY A 17 0.91 5.42 -8.17
C GLY A 17 0.13 4.18 -7.80
N TRP A 18 0.37 3.61 -6.61
CA TRP A 18 -0.39 2.45 -6.14
C TRP A 18 -1.78 2.89 -5.70
N PHE A 19 -2.76 2.04 -5.91
CA PHE A 19 -4.13 2.31 -5.48
C PHE A 19 -4.70 1.13 -4.70
N GLU A 20 -5.53 1.44 -3.74
CA GLU A 20 -6.16 0.42 -2.89
C GLU A 20 -7.25 -0.29 -3.67
N VAL A 21 -7.18 -1.63 -3.69
CA VAL A 21 -8.15 -2.44 -4.40
C VAL A 21 -9.03 -3.27 -3.48
N ASN A 22 -8.58 -3.50 -2.24
CA ASN A 22 -9.37 -4.28 -1.30
C ASN A 22 -8.90 -4.01 0.12
N VAL A 23 -9.82 -4.13 1.07
CA VAL A 23 -9.51 -4.02 2.50
C VAL A 23 -10.18 -5.18 3.21
N VAL A 24 -9.39 -5.96 3.94
CA VAL A 24 -9.90 -7.05 4.75
C VAL A 24 -9.41 -6.82 6.18
N GLY A 25 -10.32 -6.42 7.07
CA GLY A 25 -9.93 -6.03 8.41
C GLY A 25 -8.99 -4.84 8.38
N SER A 26 -7.79 -5.01 8.92
CA SER A 26 -6.76 -3.98 8.90
C SER A 26 -5.78 -4.15 7.72
N HIS A 27 -6.00 -5.13 6.85
CA HIS A 27 -5.12 -5.42 5.73
C HIS A 27 -5.58 -4.67 4.49
N HIS A 28 -4.79 -3.71 4.05
CA HIS A 28 -5.05 -2.90 2.87
C HIS A 28 -4.24 -3.45 1.70
N GLN A 29 -4.92 -3.80 0.61
CA GLN A 29 -4.26 -4.37 -0.55
C GLN A 29 -4.18 -3.34 -1.68
N PHE A 30 -2.99 -3.19 -2.25
CA PHE A 30 -2.72 -2.20 -3.28
C PHE A 30 -2.21 -2.87 -4.55
N LYS A 31 -2.55 -2.27 -5.69
CA LYS A 31 -2.03 -2.65 -7.00
C LYS A 31 -1.54 -1.42 -7.73
N HIS A 32 -0.74 -1.65 -8.76
CA HIS A 32 -0.19 -0.58 -9.57
C HIS A 32 -0.58 -0.79 -11.03
N PRO A 33 -0.88 0.29 -11.78
CA PRO A 33 -1.33 0.14 -13.17
C PRO A 33 -0.25 -0.42 -14.11
N THR A 34 1.03 -0.18 -13.80
CA THR A 34 2.13 -0.64 -14.66
C THR A 34 3.08 -1.61 -13.97
N LYS A 35 3.18 -1.56 -12.65
CA LYS A 35 4.05 -2.46 -11.89
C LYS A 35 3.29 -3.73 -11.55
N LYS A 36 3.96 -4.87 -11.68
CA LYS A 36 3.35 -6.16 -11.35
C LYS A 36 3.36 -6.38 -9.85
N GLY A 37 2.43 -7.23 -9.40
CA GLY A 37 2.39 -7.65 -8.01
C GLY A 37 1.37 -6.88 -7.19
N ARG A 38 1.29 -7.29 -5.94
CA ARG A 38 0.35 -6.72 -4.98
C ARG A 38 1.08 -6.41 -3.69
N VAL A 39 0.76 -5.27 -3.10
CA VAL A 39 1.33 -4.87 -1.82
C VAL A 39 0.24 -4.93 -0.77
N THR A 40 0.52 -5.58 0.36
CA THR A 40 -0.41 -5.65 1.48
C THR A 40 0.18 -4.90 2.66
N VAL A 41 -0.60 -3.98 3.21
CA VAL A 41 -0.21 -3.17 4.37
C VAL A 41 -1.17 -3.44 5.50
N LYS A 42 -0.64 -3.76 6.67
CA LYS A 42 -1.45 -3.95 7.87
C LYS A 42 -1.76 -2.64 8.56
#